data_241eb56e6c392b05777932754b69c95f
#
_entry.id   241eb56e6c392b05777932754b69c95f
#
_cell.length_a   1.000
_cell.length_b   1.000
_cell.length_c   1.000
_cell.angle_alpha   90.00
_cell.angle_beta   90.00
_cell.angle_gamma   90.00
#
_symmetry.space_group_name_H-M   'P 1'
#
loop_
_entity.id
_entity.type
_entity.pdbx_description
1 polymer ?
#
loop_
_entity_poly.entity_id
_entity_poly.type
_entity_poly.pdbx_seq_one_letter_code
_entity_poly.pdbx_strand_id
1 'polypeptide(L)'
;MNKLLIIEDDVTIRNALRILLENQGYFIEEAHDGEEGLQKFDSTFALLIIDIMMPNISGIDVCRKIREKSYVPILFLTAKSLETDKMEALSAGGDDYLVKPFSYVELIARIQALIRRCRVYDNADASDNTASSTIERCGLTLYTKCNNVSYDGRQLALTDKEYQILLLLISHPTKTFSTQNIFESVWNEPYTQFSNNTIMVHIKNLRNKLEAGCGCAHLIKTVWGKGYKFEE
;
A
#
# COMPACT_ATOMS: atom_id res chain seq x y z
N MET A 1 17.24 12.32 -1.53
CA MET A 1 16.02 13.15 -1.58
C MET A 1 14.94 12.30 -2.24
N ASN A 2 13.71 12.20 -1.66
CA ASN A 2 12.67 11.35 -2.26
C ASN A 2 11.99 12.08 -3.40
N LYS A 3 11.80 11.38 -4.52
CA LYS A 3 11.07 11.85 -5.68
C LYS A 3 9.60 11.40 -5.56
N LEU A 4 8.66 12.34 -5.68
CA LEU A 4 7.22 12.06 -5.64
C LEU A 4 6.59 12.47 -6.96
N LEU A 5 5.58 11.72 -7.42
CA LEU A 5 4.76 12.07 -8.57
C LEU A 5 3.37 12.48 -8.07
N ILE A 6 2.91 13.67 -8.47
CA ILE A 6 1.55 14.15 -8.24
C ILE A 6 0.79 14.06 -9.55
N ILE A 7 -0.34 13.37 -9.56
CA ILE A 7 -1.24 13.23 -10.70
C ILE A 7 -2.59 13.82 -10.28
N GLU A 8 -2.87 15.04 -10.71
CA GLU A 8 -4.02 15.85 -10.27
C GLU A 8 -4.40 16.80 -11.41
N ASP A 9 -5.65 16.85 -11.84
CA ASP A 9 -6.09 17.70 -12.94
C ASP A 9 -6.31 19.17 -12.51
N ASP A 10 -6.73 19.42 -11.27
CA ASP A 10 -6.87 20.77 -10.76
C ASP A 10 -5.50 21.43 -10.52
N VAL A 11 -5.21 22.45 -11.34
CA VAL A 11 -3.95 23.20 -11.28
C VAL A 11 -3.71 23.87 -9.93
N THR A 12 -4.77 24.29 -9.24
CA THR A 12 -4.68 24.99 -7.94
C THR A 12 -4.25 24.00 -6.86
N ILE A 13 -4.88 22.84 -6.82
CA ILE A 13 -4.55 21.76 -5.87
C ILE A 13 -3.15 21.26 -6.17
N ARG A 14 -2.81 20.97 -7.43
CA ARG A 14 -1.51 20.47 -7.86
C ARG A 14 -0.39 21.43 -7.44
N ASN A 15 -0.52 22.74 -7.73
CA ASN A 15 0.46 23.74 -7.31
C ASN A 15 0.60 23.85 -5.79
N ALA A 16 -0.51 23.80 -5.04
CA ALA A 16 -0.48 23.86 -3.58
C ALA A 16 0.26 22.64 -2.99
N LEU A 17 -0.01 21.46 -3.51
CA LEU A 17 0.68 20.23 -3.12
C LEU A 17 2.17 20.30 -3.43
N ARG A 18 2.55 20.75 -4.63
CA ARG A 18 3.95 20.91 -5.03
C ARG A 18 4.69 21.82 -4.05
N ILE A 19 4.22 23.05 -3.85
CA ILE A 19 4.86 24.03 -2.96
C ILE A 19 5.01 23.45 -1.54
N LEU A 20 3.96 22.85 -1.03
CA LEU A 20 3.97 22.25 0.31
C LEU A 20 5.03 21.15 0.42
N LEU A 21 5.09 20.25 -0.53
CA LEU A 21 5.97 19.08 -0.47
C LEU A 21 7.42 19.43 -0.78
N GLU A 22 7.68 20.38 -1.68
CA GLU A 22 9.01 20.95 -1.91
C GLU A 22 9.57 21.59 -0.64
N ASN A 23 8.74 22.30 0.13
CA ASN A 23 9.13 22.88 1.44
C ASN A 23 9.46 21.80 2.49
N GLN A 24 8.96 20.57 2.33
CA GLN A 24 9.31 19.41 3.16
C GLN A 24 10.55 18.65 2.66
N GLY A 25 11.20 19.17 1.61
CA GLY A 25 12.42 18.58 1.07
C GLY A 25 12.20 17.42 0.11
N TYR A 26 11.01 17.26 -0.49
CA TYR A 26 10.75 16.30 -1.55
C TYR A 26 11.10 16.90 -2.92
N PHE A 27 11.49 16.05 -3.86
CA PHE A 27 11.55 16.42 -5.28
C PHE A 27 10.21 16.05 -5.93
N ILE A 28 9.53 17.02 -6.52
CA ILE A 28 8.17 16.83 -7.04
C ILE A 28 8.21 16.83 -8.56
N GLU A 29 7.56 15.82 -9.14
CA GLU A 29 7.17 15.79 -10.53
C GLU A 29 5.65 15.82 -10.62
N GLU A 30 5.11 16.57 -11.57
CA GLU A 30 3.68 16.81 -11.73
C GLU A 30 3.17 16.21 -13.04
N ALA A 31 1.96 15.69 -13.02
CA ALA A 31 1.18 15.31 -14.20
C ALA A 31 -0.22 15.89 -14.07
N HIS A 32 -0.77 16.39 -15.17
CA HIS A 32 -2.09 17.04 -15.18
C HIS A 32 -3.25 16.08 -15.49
N ASP A 33 -2.93 14.84 -15.86
CA ASP A 33 -3.90 13.76 -16.07
C ASP A 33 -3.26 12.38 -15.89
N GLY A 34 -4.08 11.34 -16.01
CA GLY A 34 -3.63 9.97 -15.84
C GLY A 34 -2.71 9.47 -16.94
N GLU A 35 -2.84 9.97 -18.17
CA GLU A 35 -1.98 9.57 -19.30
C GLU A 35 -0.58 10.10 -19.14
N GLU A 36 -0.45 11.38 -18.83
CA GLU A 36 0.84 12.00 -18.53
C GLU A 36 1.49 11.34 -17.31
N GLY A 37 0.70 11.03 -16.28
CA GLY A 37 1.17 10.35 -15.08
C GLY A 37 1.78 8.98 -15.40
N LEU A 38 1.13 8.19 -16.26
CA LEU A 38 1.65 6.89 -16.71
C LEU A 38 2.90 7.00 -17.57
N GLN A 39 3.02 8.06 -18.41
CA GLN A 39 4.20 8.33 -19.23
C GLN A 39 5.41 8.74 -18.39
N LYS A 40 5.18 9.55 -17.34
CA LYS A 40 6.24 10.05 -16.44
C LYS A 40 6.66 9.03 -15.38
N PHE A 41 5.82 8.05 -15.12
CA PHE A 41 6.08 7.08 -14.07
C PHE A 41 7.33 6.22 -14.39
N ASP A 42 8.25 6.18 -13.43
CA ASP A 42 9.40 5.28 -13.41
C ASP A 42 9.62 4.69 -12.00
N SER A 43 10.58 3.77 -11.87
CA SER A 43 10.88 3.09 -10.60
C SER A 43 11.62 3.95 -9.58
N THR A 44 11.99 5.18 -9.90
CA THR A 44 12.72 6.09 -8.99
C THR A 44 11.80 6.85 -8.03
N PHE A 45 10.49 6.84 -8.29
CA PHE A 45 9.52 7.48 -7.40
C PHE A 45 9.39 6.73 -6.09
N ALA A 46 9.43 7.46 -4.98
CA ALA A 46 9.28 6.95 -3.64
C ALA A 46 7.79 6.85 -3.21
N LEU A 47 6.90 7.62 -3.84
CA LEU A 47 5.46 7.62 -3.60
C LEU A 47 4.74 8.36 -4.73
N LEU A 48 3.52 7.91 -5.03
CA LEU A 48 2.59 8.60 -5.93
C LEU A 48 1.43 9.17 -5.15
N ILE A 49 1.01 10.38 -5.52
CA ILE A 49 -0.22 11.02 -5.04
C ILE A 49 -1.13 11.14 -6.25
N ILE A 50 -2.29 10.50 -6.23
CA ILE A 50 -3.17 10.37 -7.39
C ILE A 50 -4.58 10.83 -7.04
N ASP A 51 -5.12 11.81 -7.78
CA ASP A 51 -6.56 12.08 -7.67
C ASP A 51 -7.36 10.94 -8.32
N ILE A 52 -8.44 10.53 -7.67
CA ILE A 52 -9.35 9.52 -8.20
C ILE A 52 -10.14 10.06 -9.39
N MET A 53 -10.62 11.30 -9.26
CA MET A 53 -11.59 11.91 -10.17
C MET A 53 -10.89 12.77 -11.21
N MET A 54 -10.32 12.17 -12.23
CA MET A 54 -9.67 12.87 -13.34
C MET A 54 -10.40 12.60 -14.67
N PRO A 55 -10.34 13.51 -15.64
CA PRO A 55 -10.88 13.29 -16.97
C PRO A 55 -10.06 12.22 -17.71
N ASN A 56 -10.68 11.59 -18.71
CA ASN A 56 -10.12 10.56 -19.59
C ASN A 56 -9.81 9.25 -18.87
N ILE A 57 -8.79 9.18 -18.03
CA ILE A 57 -8.40 7.99 -17.28
C ILE A 57 -8.54 8.29 -15.78
N SER A 58 -9.32 7.48 -15.08
CA SER A 58 -9.47 7.62 -13.63
C SER A 58 -8.17 7.30 -12.89
N GLY A 59 -7.95 7.92 -11.72
CA GLY A 59 -6.81 7.59 -10.87
C GLY A 59 -6.78 6.12 -10.47
N ILE A 60 -7.93 5.47 -10.39
CA ILE A 60 -8.05 4.04 -10.11
C ILE A 60 -7.45 3.20 -11.25
N ASP A 61 -7.73 3.55 -12.48
CA ASP A 61 -7.17 2.86 -13.65
C ASP A 61 -5.67 3.13 -13.81
N VAL A 62 -5.21 4.33 -13.47
CA VAL A 62 -3.79 4.65 -13.36
C VAL A 62 -3.11 3.71 -12.35
N CYS A 63 -3.71 3.57 -11.17
CA CYS A 63 -3.20 2.66 -10.14
C CYS A 63 -3.11 1.22 -10.65
N ARG A 64 -4.16 0.69 -11.27
CA ARG A 64 -4.16 -0.68 -11.82
C ARG A 64 -3.01 -0.90 -12.79
N LYS A 65 -2.79 0.03 -13.73
CA LYS A 65 -1.68 -0.05 -14.70
C LYS A 65 -0.30 0.03 -14.05
N ILE A 66 -0.16 0.87 -13.01
CA ILE A 66 1.10 0.96 -12.24
C ILE A 66 1.35 -0.33 -11.48
N ARG A 67 0.32 -0.93 -10.89
CA ARG A 67 0.42 -2.19 -10.13
C ARG A 67 0.82 -3.41 -10.97
N GLU A 68 0.65 -3.35 -12.29
CA GLU A 68 1.22 -4.36 -13.18
C GLU A 68 2.75 -4.38 -13.19
N LYS A 69 3.41 -3.26 -12.82
CA LYS A 69 4.85 -3.05 -12.98
C LYS A 69 5.56 -2.67 -11.68
N SER A 70 4.84 -2.16 -10.67
CA SER A 70 5.46 -1.57 -9.48
C SER A 70 4.58 -1.67 -8.23
N TYR A 71 5.23 -1.73 -7.08
CA TYR A 71 4.62 -1.69 -5.75
C TYR A 71 4.92 -0.38 -5.01
N VAL A 72 5.32 0.65 -5.75
CA VAL A 72 5.50 2.00 -5.20
C VAL A 72 4.25 2.41 -4.42
N PRO A 73 4.38 3.01 -3.23
CA PRO A 73 3.23 3.47 -2.46
C PRO A 73 2.37 4.45 -3.23
N ILE A 74 1.05 4.27 -3.16
CA ILE A 74 0.06 5.14 -3.79
C ILE A 74 -0.88 5.69 -2.72
N LEU A 75 -0.88 7.01 -2.57
CA LEU A 75 -1.85 7.76 -1.78
C LEU A 75 -2.88 8.38 -2.71
N PHE A 76 -4.14 7.98 -2.55
CA PHE A 76 -5.22 8.58 -3.31
C PHE A 76 -5.72 9.88 -2.68
N LEU A 77 -6.06 10.86 -3.53
CA LEU A 77 -6.89 11.99 -3.14
C LEU A 77 -8.31 11.74 -3.66
N THR A 78 -9.33 12.02 -2.85
CA THR A 78 -10.72 11.75 -3.23
C THR A 78 -11.67 12.84 -2.72
N ALA A 79 -12.69 13.18 -3.51
CA ALA A 79 -13.80 13.97 -3.02
C ALA A 79 -14.69 13.13 -2.08
N LYS A 80 -15.27 13.73 -1.06
CA LYS A 80 -16.00 13.10 0.06
C LYS A 80 -17.21 12.25 -0.34
N SER A 81 -17.57 12.15 -1.61
CA SER A 81 -18.92 11.83 -2.01
C SER A 81 -19.30 10.35 -2.07
N LEU A 82 -18.35 9.39 -2.20
CA LEU A 82 -18.76 7.99 -2.32
C LEU A 82 -17.79 7.07 -1.56
N GLU A 83 -18.31 6.36 -0.56
CA GLU A 83 -17.59 5.24 0.09
C GLU A 83 -17.19 4.17 -0.94
N THR A 84 -17.95 4.04 -2.02
CA THR A 84 -17.66 3.15 -3.14
C THR A 84 -16.32 3.46 -3.82
N ASP A 85 -15.99 4.74 -4.04
CA ASP A 85 -14.75 5.15 -4.73
C ASP A 85 -13.50 4.85 -3.90
N LYS A 86 -13.60 5.07 -2.57
CA LYS A 86 -12.53 4.69 -1.62
C LYS A 86 -12.24 3.19 -1.67
N MET A 87 -13.30 2.41 -1.71
CA MET A 87 -13.23 0.95 -1.75
C MET A 87 -12.63 0.46 -3.04
N GLU A 88 -13.03 1.05 -4.16
CA GLU A 88 -12.49 0.71 -5.47
C GLU A 88 -11.01 1.09 -5.57
N ALA A 89 -10.62 2.26 -5.04
CA ALA A 89 -9.24 2.73 -4.98
C ALA A 89 -8.33 1.78 -4.20
N LEU A 90 -8.75 1.37 -3.00
CA LEU A 90 -8.01 0.39 -2.19
C LEU A 90 -7.99 -0.98 -2.86
N SER A 91 -9.10 -1.41 -3.45
CA SER A 91 -9.19 -2.68 -4.19
C SER A 91 -8.31 -2.70 -5.45
N ALA A 92 -8.07 -1.55 -6.06
CA ALA A 92 -7.15 -1.42 -7.20
C ALA A 92 -5.67 -1.53 -6.77
N GLY A 93 -5.39 -1.57 -5.46
CA GLY A 93 -4.05 -1.69 -4.91
C GLY A 93 -3.47 -0.38 -4.34
N GLY A 94 -4.31 0.62 -4.09
CA GLY A 94 -3.92 1.81 -3.33
C GLY A 94 -3.55 1.46 -1.89
N ASP A 95 -2.57 2.15 -1.34
CA ASP A 95 -2.07 1.88 0.01
C ASP A 95 -2.80 2.71 1.07
N ASP A 96 -3.20 3.93 0.71
CA ASP A 96 -3.97 4.82 1.59
C ASP A 96 -4.78 5.82 0.75
N TYR A 97 -5.72 6.53 1.40
CA TYR A 97 -6.48 7.60 0.76
C TYR A 97 -6.64 8.80 1.69
N LEU A 98 -6.86 9.98 1.11
CA LEU A 98 -7.08 11.23 1.80
C LEU A 98 -8.25 11.98 1.18
N VAL A 99 -9.23 12.35 2.01
CA VAL A 99 -10.48 12.99 1.55
C VAL A 99 -10.31 14.49 1.44
N LYS A 100 -10.66 15.06 0.29
CA LYS A 100 -10.73 16.53 0.06
C LYS A 100 -12.00 17.12 0.74
N PRO A 101 -11.89 18.27 1.46
CA PRO A 101 -10.68 18.99 1.81
C PRO A 101 -9.92 18.34 2.95
N PHE A 102 -8.59 18.33 2.88
CA PHE A 102 -7.71 17.68 3.85
C PHE A 102 -6.81 18.70 4.57
N SER A 103 -6.34 18.29 5.75
CA SER A 103 -5.32 19.02 6.49
C SER A 103 -3.93 18.72 5.92
N TYR A 104 -3.11 19.77 5.78
CA TYR A 104 -1.70 19.61 5.38
C TYR A 104 -0.91 18.73 6.36
N VAL A 105 -1.22 18.82 7.65
CA VAL A 105 -0.58 17.99 8.67
C VAL A 105 -0.91 16.51 8.45
N GLU A 106 -2.14 16.19 8.11
CA GLU A 106 -2.57 14.83 7.80
C GLU A 106 -1.91 14.30 6.53
N LEU A 107 -1.89 15.10 5.45
CA LEU A 107 -1.20 14.74 4.21
C LEU A 107 0.26 14.38 4.46
N ILE A 108 1.00 15.25 5.13
CA ILE A 108 2.43 15.03 5.43
C ILE A 108 2.62 13.78 6.29
N ALA A 109 1.78 13.59 7.31
CA ALA A 109 1.87 12.41 8.18
C ALA A 109 1.67 11.10 7.42
N ARG A 110 0.69 11.05 6.50
CA ARG A 110 0.42 9.88 5.65
C ARG A 110 1.57 9.62 4.67
N ILE A 111 2.05 10.64 3.98
CA ILE A 111 3.20 10.55 3.07
C ILE A 111 4.44 10.03 3.80
N GLN A 112 4.76 10.61 4.97
CA GLN A 112 5.91 10.16 5.75
C GLN A 112 5.76 8.72 6.24
N ALA A 113 4.55 8.31 6.63
CA ALA A 113 4.28 6.94 7.02
C ALA A 113 4.51 5.97 5.86
N LEU A 114 3.99 6.27 4.68
CA LEU A 114 4.15 5.44 3.49
C LEU A 114 5.62 5.37 3.02
N ILE A 115 6.34 6.50 2.96
CA ILE A 115 7.74 6.53 2.51
C ILE A 115 8.67 5.86 3.53
N ARG A 116 8.46 6.07 4.85
CA ARG A 116 9.29 5.44 5.88
C ARG A 116 9.30 3.93 5.74
N ARG A 117 8.17 3.36 5.40
CA ARG A 117 8.00 1.92 5.17
C ARG A 117 8.83 1.43 3.97
N CYS A 118 9.02 2.25 2.94
CA CYS A 118 9.79 1.90 1.74
C CYS A 118 11.30 2.12 1.86
N ARG A 119 11.77 3.13 2.62
CA ARG A 119 13.20 3.48 2.72
C ARG A 119 14.09 2.41 3.37
N VAL A 120 13.51 1.53 4.15
CA VAL A 120 14.27 0.46 4.77
C VAL A 120 14.64 -0.62 3.77
N TYR A 121 14.08 -0.57 2.55
CA TYR A 121 14.43 -1.48 1.46
C TYR A 121 15.84 -1.24 0.89
N ASP A 122 16.31 0.01 0.85
CA ASP A 122 17.60 0.37 0.21
C ASP A 122 18.83 0.17 1.10
N ASN A 123 18.66 -0.07 2.41
CA ASN A 123 19.76 -0.15 3.38
C ASN A 123 19.95 -1.53 4.03
N ALA A 124 19.42 -2.59 3.44
CA ALA A 124 19.58 -3.94 3.99
C ALA A 124 21.00 -4.55 3.84
N ASP A 125 21.98 -3.79 3.30
CA ASP A 125 23.36 -4.23 3.12
C ASP A 125 24.36 -3.74 4.19
N ALA A 126 23.92 -3.28 5.34
CA ALA A 126 24.87 -2.91 6.41
C ALA A 126 24.35 -3.25 7.81
N SER A 127 24.87 -4.35 8.34
CA SER A 127 25.19 -4.63 9.75
C SER A 127 24.47 -3.78 10.82
N ASP A 128 23.38 -4.29 11.38
CA ASP A 128 23.23 -4.21 12.84
C ASP A 128 22.41 -5.41 13.36
N ASN A 129 23.14 -6.36 13.94
CA ASN A 129 22.63 -7.49 14.70
C ASN A 129 21.98 -6.99 15.98
N THR A 130 20.66 -6.82 16.00
CA THR A 130 19.90 -6.86 17.25
C THR A 130 18.65 -7.74 17.07
N ALA A 131 18.77 -8.92 17.62
CA ALA A 131 17.84 -10.04 17.57
C ALA A 131 16.52 -9.78 18.32
N SER A 132 15.60 -8.97 17.79
CA SER A 132 14.25 -8.89 18.37
C SER A 132 13.14 -8.33 17.46
N SER A 133 13.33 -8.29 16.16
CA SER A 133 12.35 -7.70 15.27
C SER A 133 12.03 -8.52 14.00
N THR A 134 12.28 -9.82 14.05
CA THR A 134 11.94 -10.76 12.97
C THR A 134 10.96 -11.81 13.44
N ILE A 135 10.02 -12.18 12.58
CA ILE A 135 9.14 -13.32 12.75
C ILE A 135 9.48 -14.32 11.65
N GLU A 136 9.93 -15.51 12.04
CA GLU A 136 10.27 -16.59 11.10
C GLU A 136 9.28 -17.74 11.22
N ARG A 137 8.64 -18.08 10.11
CA ARG A 137 7.73 -19.24 9.99
C ARG A 137 7.68 -19.77 8.57
N CYS A 138 7.70 -21.08 8.42
CA CYS A 138 7.56 -21.79 7.13
C CYS A 138 8.47 -21.24 6.03
N GLY A 139 9.72 -20.85 6.37
CA GLY A 139 10.67 -20.25 5.43
C GLY A 139 10.45 -18.75 5.17
N LEU A 140 9.33 -18.18 5.63
CA LEU A 140 9.08 -16.73 5.58
C LEU A 140 9.77 -16.04 6.76
N THR A 141 10.53 -14.99 6.47
CA THR A 141 11.10 -14.08 7.46
C THR A 141 10.49 -12.69 7.28
N LEU A 142 9.73 -12.26 8.28
CA LEU A 142 9.15 -10.92 8.32
C LEU A 142 10.01 -10.00 9.18
N TYR A 143 10.46 -8.91 8.61
CA TYR A 143 11.25 -7.87 9.29
C TYR A 143 10.34 -6.76 9.77
N THR A 144 10.00 -6.75 11.06
CA THR A 144 8.96 -5.84 11.61
C THR A 144 9.40 -4.38 11.69
N LYS A 145 10.70 -4.10 11.71
CA LYS A 145 11.23 -2.72 11.68
C LYS A 145 11.09 -2.07 10.30
N CYS A 146 11.17 -2.88 9.25
CA CYS A 146 11.21 -2.40 7.88
C CYS A 146 10.02 -2.82 7.02
N ASN A 147 9.04 -3.51 7.61
CA ASN A 147 7.88 -4.04 6.89
C ASN A 147 8.27 -4.84 5.64
N ASN A 148 9.36 -5.59 5.74
CA ASN A 148 9.89 -6.40 4.66
C ASN A 148 9.64 -7.88 4.91
N VAL A 149 9.57 -8.65 3.83
CA VAL A 149 9.39 -10.08 3.87
C VAL A 149 10.38 -10.75 2.93
N SER A 150 11.00 -11.83 3.38
CA SER A 150 11.80 -12.70 2.53
C SER A 150 11.38 -14.17 2.69
N TYR A 151 11.67 -14.96 1.70
CA TYR A 151 11.56 -16.41 1.74
C TYR A 151 12.91 -17.02 1.34
N ASP A 152 13.49 -17.81 2.23
CA ASP A 152 14.84 -18.38 2.06
C ASP A 152 15.88 -17.35 1.58
N GLY A 153 15.83 -16.12 2.15
CA GLY A 153 16.72 -15.02 1.81
C GLY A 153 16.36 -14.23 0.54
N ARG A 154 15.35 -14.66 -0.22
CA ARG A 154 14.85 -13.90 -1.40
C ARG A 154 13.74 -12.96 -0.97
N GLN A 155 13.85 -11.70 -1.30
CA GLN A 155 12.82 -10.70 -0.99
C GLN A 155 11.54 -10.93 -1.77
N LEU A 156 10.39 -10.77 -1.07
CA LEU A 156 9.05 -10.79 -1.65
C LEU A 156 8.49 -9.37 -1.66
N ALA A 157 8.16 -8.86 -2.85
CA ALA A 157 7.63 -7.51 -3.01
C ALA A 157 6.13 -7.47 -2.67
N LEU A 158 5.81 -7.06 -1.45
CA LEU A 158 4.44 -6.84 -0.97
C LEU A 158 4.13 -5.34 -0.89
N THR A 159 2.86 -4.97 -1.15
CA THR A 159 2.38 -3.62 -0.76
C THR A 159 2.28 -3.53 0.76
N ASP A 160 2.19 -2.31 1.30
CA ASP A 160 2.07 -2.11 2.74
C ASP A 160 0.90 -2.89 3.35
N LYS A 161 -0.26 -2.81 2.72
CA LYS A 161 -1.47 -3.50 3.23
C LYS A 161 -1.35 -5.03 3.16
N GLU A 162 -0.73 -5.56 2.12
CA GLU A 162 -0.46 -7.00 2.02
C GLU A 162 0.52 -7.46 3.10
N TYR A 163 1.57 -6.67 3.37
CA TYR A 163 2.49 -6.94 4.47
C TYR A 163 1.79 -6.92 5.83
N GLN A 164 0.97 -5.89 6.11
CA GLN A 164 0.24 -5.77 7.36
C GLN A 164 -0.75 -6.93 7.58
N ILE A 165 -1.43 -7.37 6.53
CA ILE A 165 -2.30 -8.54 6.58
C ILE A 165 -1.48 -9.79 6.89
N LEU A 166 -0.36 -10.01 6.20
CA LEU A 166 0.51 -11.15 6.44
C LEU A 166 1.06 -11.14 7.87
N LEU A 167 1.53 -9.99 8.33
CA LEU A 167 2.03 -9.80 9.70
C LEU A 167 0.97 -10.14 10.75
N LEU A 168 -0.25 -9.65 10.57
CA LEU A 168 -1.37 -9.92 11.48
C LEU A 168 -1.65 -11.43 11.56
N LEU A 169 -1.69 -12.11 10.43
CA LEU A 169 -2.02 -13.54 10.36
C LEU A 169 -0.89 -14.41 10.90
N ILE A 170 0.37 -14.17 10.50
CA ILE A 170 1.54 -14.98 10.88
C ILE A 170 1.91 -14.81 12.36
N SER A 171 1.63 -13.62 12.94
CA SER A 171 1.84 -13.37 14.37
C SER A 171 0.91 -14.17 15.27
N HIS A 172 -0.20 -14.67 14.71
CA HIS A 172 -1.21 -15.42 15.46
C HIS A 172 -1.60 -16.70 14.69
N PRO A 173 -0.69 -17.66 14.56
CA PRO A 173 -0.93 -18.87 13.79
C PRO A 173 -2.13 -19.62 14.37
N THR A 174 -2.91 -20.27 13.51
CA THR A 174 -4.15 -20.98 13.84
C THR A 174 -5.34 -20.12 14.27
N LYS A 175 -5.13 -18.85 14.67
CA LYS A 175 -6.24 -17.92 14.97
C LYS A 175 -6.92 -17.50 13.68
N THR A 176 -8.24 -17.64 13.63
CA THR A 176 -9.04 -17.15 12.52
C THR A 176 -9.43 -15.70 12.79
N PHE A 177 -9.13 -14.82 11.84
CA PHE A 177 -9.53 -13.42 11.84
C PHE A 177 -10.70 -13.22 10.89
N SER A 178 -11.77 -12.60 11.38
CA SER A 178 -12.86 -12.18 10.51
C SER A 178 -12.40 -11.07 9.56
N THR A 179 -13.10 -10.88 8.45
CA THR A 179 -12.83 -9.76 7.54
C THR A 179 -12.93 -8.42 8.26
N GLN A 180 -13.87 -8.27 9.19
CA GLN A 180 -13.97 -7.09 10.03
C GLN A 180 -12.70 -6.88 10.87
N ASN A 181 -12.23 -7.90 11.59
CA ASN A 181 -11.03 -7.78 12.42
C ASN A 181 -9.79 -7.44 11.59
N ILE A 182 -9.64 -8.03 10.39
CA ILE A 182 -8.53 -7.71 9.49
C ILE A 182 -8.61 -6.25 9.05
N PHE A 183 -9.79 -5.78 8.62
CA PHE A 183 -9.96 -4.41 8.14
C PHE A 183 -9.66 -3.40 9.24
N GLU A 184 -10.30 -3.51 10.38
CA GLU A 184 -10.11 -2.59 11.51
C GLU A 184 -8.66 -2.57 12.00
N SER A 185 -7.98 -3.74 12.03
CA SER A 185 -6.58 -3.82 12.47
C SER A 185 -5.59 -3.24 11.46
N VAL A 186 -5.85 -3.37 10.15
CA VAL A 186 -4.90 -3.00 9.10
C VAL A 186 -5.14 -1.58 8.58
N TRP A 187 -6.40 -1.14 8.49
CA TRP A 187 -6.74 0.21 8.03
C TRP A 187 -6.97 1.20 9.16
N ASN A 188 -7.18 0.69 10.39
CA ASN A 188 -7.49 1.49 11.58
C ASN A 188 -8.75 2.37 11.35
N GLU A 189 -9.71 1.83 10.62
CA GLU A 189 -10.98 2.46 10.26
C GLU A 189 -12.16 1.53 10.57
N PRO A 190 -13.37 2.08 10.80
CA PRO A 190 -14.56 1.25 11.03
C PRO A 190 -14.87 0.38 9.81
N TYR A 191 -15.26 -0.87 10.08
CA TYR A 191 -15.67 -1.80 9.03
C TYR A 191 -17.00 -1.36 8.41
N THR A 192 -17.08 -1.40 7.08
CA THR A 192 -18.29 -1.11 6.28
C THR A 192 -18.68 -2.31 5.43
N GLN A 193 -19.85 -2.28 4.81
CA GLN A 193 -20.32 -3.37 3.93
C GLN A 193 -19.36 -3.64 2.77
N PHE A 194 -18.62 -2.63 2.33
CA PHE A 194 -17.69 -2.70 1.22
C PHE A 194 -16.29 -3.18 1.62
N SER A 195 -15.92 -3.07 2.88
CA SER A 195 -14.58 -3.47 3.39
C SER A 195 -14.24 -4.93 3.10
N ASN A 196 -15.27 -5.79 2.96
CA ASN A 196 -15.09 -7.19 2.64
C ASN A 196 -14.40 -7.41 1.28
N ASN A 197 -14.84 -6.67 0.25
CA ASN A 197 -14.25 -6.78 -1.09
C ASN A 197 -12.79 -6.33 -1.11
N THR A 198 -12.47 -5.25 -0.40
CA THR A 198 -11.08 -4.77 -0.25
C THR A 198 -10.17 -5.86 0.30
N ILE A 199 -10.58 -6.50 1.40
CA ILE A 199 -9.80 -7.58 2.01
C ILE A 199 -9.64 -8.75 1.05
N MET A 200 -10.72 -9.16 0.38
CA MET A 200 -10.66 -10.27 -0.58
C MET A 200 -9.65 -10.01 -1.70
N VAL A 201 -9.57 -8.79 -2.21
CA VAL A 201 -8.61 -8.41 -3.25
C VAL A 201 -7.18 -8.44 -2.71
N HIS A 202 -6.92 -7.84 -1.55
CA HIS A 202 -5.58 -7.86 -0.94
C HIS A 202 -5.14 -9.29 -0.58
N ILE A 203 -6.02 -10.12 -0.04
CA ILE A 203 -5.71 -11.54 0.23
C ILE A 203 -5.40 -12.31 -1.07
N LYS A 204 -6.18 -12.06 -2.14
CA LYS A 204 -5.90 -12.65 -3.46
C LYS A 204 -4.54 -12.23 -3.99
N ASN A 205 -4.24 -10.94 -3.95
CA ASN A 205 -2.96 -10.41 -4.42
C ASN A 205 -1.79 -10.94 -3.59
N LEU A 206 -1.94 -10.94 -2.27
CA LEU A 206 -0.96 -11.53 -1.35
C LEU A 206 -0.69 -13.00 -1.67
N ARG A 207 -1.73 -13.81 -1.84
CA ARG A 207 -1.58 -15.22 -2.24
C ARG A 207 -0.86 -15.38 -3.57
N ASN A 208 -1.22 -14.58 -4.58
CA ASN A 208 -0.56 -14.63 -5.88
C ASN A 208 0.95 -14.32 -5.78
N LYS A 209 1.33 -13.36 -4.94
CA LYS A 209 2.74 -13.00 -4.71
C LYS A 209 3.49 -14.07 -3.92
N LEU A 210 2.85 -14.65 -2.90
CA LEU A 210 3.41 -15.78 -2.17
C LEU A 210 3.57 -17.00 -3.07
N GLU A 211 2.60 -17.27 -3.95
CA GLU A 211 2.70 -18.38 -4.90
C GLU A 211 3.85 -18.18 -5.89
N ALA A 212 3.92 -16.98 -6.51
CA ALA A 212 4.97 -16.66 -7.48
C ALA A 212 6.38 -16.62 -6.86
N GLY A 213 6.49 -16.19 -5.61
CA GLY A 213 7.78 -16.02 -4.93
C GLY A 213 8.29 -17.27 -4.22
N CYS A 214 7.40 -18.10 -3.68
CA CYS A 214 7.79 -19.24 -2.82
C CYS A 214 6.87 -20.47 -2.88
N GLY A 215 5.80 -20.47 -3.69
CA GLY A 215 4.81 -21.56 -3.68
C GLY A 215 4.00 -21.65 -2.37
N CYS A 216 3.98 -20.58 -1.58
CA CYS A 216 3.49 -20.58 -0.20
C CYS A 216 2.06 -20.01 -0.04
N ALA A 217 1.29 -19.85 -1.12
CA ALA A 217 -0.09 -19.32 -1.04
C ALA A 217 -1.00 -20.13 -0.09
N HIS A 218 -0.71 -21.41 0.08
CA HIS A 218 -1.46 -22.34 0.93
C HIS A 218 -1.40 -21.97 2.42
N LEU A 219 -0.38 -21.21 2.86
CA LEU A 219 -0.24 -20.78 4.25
C LEU A 219 -1.36 -19.81 4.70
N ILE A 220 -1.99 -19.10 3.76
CA ILE A 220 -3.14 -18.26 4.06
C ILE A 220 -4.42 -19.01 3.71
N LYS A 221 -5.08 -19.58 4.70
CA LYS A 221 -6.31 -20.36 4.51
C LYS A 221 -7.57 -19.51 4.67
N THR A 222 -8.56 -19.79 3.83
CA THR A 222 -9.93 -19.31 4.01
C THR A 222 -10.68 -20.26 4.92
N VAL A 223 -11.24 -19.72 5.99
CA VAL A 223 -12.19 -20.43 6.87
C VAL A 223 -13.59 -19.94 6.52
N TRP A 224 -14.31 -20.74 5.72
CA TRP A 224 -15.60 -20.37 5.16
C TRP A 224 -16.57 -19.86 6.24
N GLY A 225 -17.17 -18.72 5.98
CA GLY A 225 -18.09 -18.04 6.90
C GLY A 225 -17.44 -17.41 8.15
N LYS A 226 -16.10 -17.52 8.32
CA LYS A 226 -15.39 -17.00 9.51
C LYS A 226 -14.28 -16.01 9.16
N GLY A 227 -13.60 -16.15 7.99
CA GLY A 227 -12.52 -15.27 7.58
C GLY A 227 -11.26 -15.99 7.14
N TYR A 228 -10.09 -15.53 7.60
CA TYR A 228 -8.78 -16.02 7.17
C TYR A 228 -7.89 -16.36 8.35
N LYS A 229 -6.97 -17.31 8.15
CA LYS A 229 -5.95 -17.70 9.14
C LYS A 229 -4.63 -18.02 8.46
N PHE A 230 -3.53 -17.92 9.20
CA PHE A 230 -2.25 -18.52 8.85
C PHE A 230 -2.24 -19.97 9.36
N GLU A 231 -1.84 -20.91 8.54
CA GLU A 231 -1.74 -22.32 8.90
C GLU A 231 -0.48 -22.92 8.26
N GLU A 232 0.33 -23.56 9.10
CA GLU A 232 1.53 -24.31 8.73
C GLU A 232 1.19 -25.62 8.05
#